data_83cd8cbfb3e212da43d8c7552747130d
#
_entry.id   83cd8cbfb3e212da43d8c7552747130d
#
_cell.length_a   1.000
_cell.length_b   1.000
_cell.length_c   1.000
_cell.angle_alpha   90.00
_cell.angle_beta   90.00
_cell.angle_gamma   90.00
#
_symmetry.space_group_name_H-M   'P 1'
#
loop_
_entity.id
_entity.type
_entity.pdbx_description
1 polymer ?
#
loop_
_entity_poly.entity_id
_entity_poly.type
_entity_poly.pdbx_seq_one_letter_code
_entity_poly.pdbx_strand_id
1 'polypeptide(L)'
;MYAFCGQRFVVTGHHAGLLEPVAPGWGLRAVRNPRPEDGMFSSICAGLQAVLEQARADGVEPEQGGVFVHPVDVPLTRRLTLLALLRTADAVPGTALQAAFCGEPGHPVYLPLSLVPAILAHDGREGLRGALASVPCRQVPVADAAMLLDMDTPEQYADLQDRAACHDALTRDEAEGLLLQAGVPERGLRHALAVGRVAEALCAALAEARGEKAPVETALALASGLTHDICKGVHGHEAAGGRLLARLGLARMAAIVAAHRDQSVPAEKKLGAHELVYLADKYCRGGIWVPVAQRFAQKLEEFGADPGARAGIEGRRDRALALERRLAVELGRDPAQLAREVLDTADIGTRSQMLDARRALWTPLCPLGEDA
;
A
#
# COMPACT_ATOMS: atom_id res chain seq x y z
N MET A 1 7.81 7.33 -8.92
CA MET A 1 6.34 7.46 -8.79
C MET A 1 5.67 7.80 -10.11
N TYR A 2 5.94 8.94 -10.74
CA TYR A 2 5.29 9.43 -11.97
C TYR A 2 5.94 8.97 -13.29
N ALA A 3 6.61 7.83 -13.33
CA ALA A 3 7.31 7.34 -14.53
C ALA A 3 6.39 7.03 -15.71
N PHE A 4 5.10 6.84 -15.46
CA PHE A 4 4.07 6.60 -16.48
C PHE A 4 3.43 7.88 -17.03
N CYS A 5 3.73 9.06 -16.46
CA CYS A 5 3.30 10.34 -17.01
C CYS A 5 4.18 10.70 -18.21
N GLY A 6 3.57 11.07 -19.33
CA GLY A 6 4.28 11.45 -20.56
C GLY A 6 5.12 12.70 -20.36
N GLN A 7 4.57 13.71 -19.66
CA GLN A 7 5.24 14.95 -19.34
C GLN A 7 5.24 15.21 -17.83
N ARG A 8 6.32 15.79 -17.34
CA ARG A 8 6.47 16.12 -15.90
C ARG A 8 7.03 17.52 -15.75
N PHE A 9 6.29 18.35 -15.04
CA PHE A 9 6.65 19.75 -14.80
C PHE A 9 6.97 19.96 -13.32
N VAL A 10 7.92 20.85 -13.04
CA VAL A 10 8.15 21.41 -11.72
C VAL A 10 7.99 22.93 -11.81
N VAL A 11 7.10 23.47 -10.97
CA VAL A 11 6.93 24.92 -10.91
C VAL A 11 7.92 25.49 -9.91
N THR A 12 8.69 26.48 -10.33
CA THR A 12 9.72 27.15 -9.54
C THR A 12 9.31 28.59 -9.23
N GLY A 13 9.74 29.09 -8.07
CA GLY A 13 9.44 30.44 -7.61
C GLY A 13 10.73 31.16 -7.14
N HIS A 14 10.79 31.54 -5.86
CA HIS A 14 11.90 32.32 -5.28
C HIS A 14 13.27 31.70 -5.49
N HIS A 15 13.39 30.38 -5.54
CA HIS A 15 14.65 29.65 -5.73
C HIS A 15 14.84 29.12 -7.15
N ALA A 16 14.17 29.71 -8.16
CA ALA A 16 14.23 29.27 -9.55
C ALA A 16 15.64 29.12 -10.08
N GLY A 17 16.52 30.10 -9.80
CA GLY A 17 17.92 30.06 -10.23
C GLY A 17 18.73 28.86 -9.76
N LEU A 18 18.36 28.24 -8.64
CA LEU A 18 18.98 27.02 -8.11
C LEU A 18 18.36 25.77 -8.65
N LEU A 19 17.03 25.73 -8.86
CA LEU A 19 16.27 24.54 -9.19
C LEU A 19 16.17 24.27 -10.69
N GLU A 20 16.00 25.32 -11.50
CA GLU A 20 15.83 25.17 -12.95
C GLU A 20 17.02 24.48 -13.65
N PRO A 21 18.29 24.75 -13.28
CA PRO A 21 19.43 24.08 -13.90
C PRO A 21 19.50 22.58 -13.63
N VAL A 22 18.94 22.10 -12.50
CA VAL A 22 19.01 20.69 -12.08
C VAL A 22 17.76 19.89 -12.45
N ALA A 23 16.63 20.54 -12.69
CA ALA A 23 15.36 19.90 -13.01
C ALA A 23 15.43 18.93 -14.21
N PRO A 24 16.13 19.24 -15.33
CA PRO A 24 16.26 18.31 -16.45
C PRO A 24 16.96 17.00 -16.08
N GLY A 25 17.94 17.03 -15.15
CA GLY A 25 18.62 15.84 -14.65
C GLY A 25 17.68 14.87 -13.92
N TRP A 26 16.55 15.34 -13.42
CA TRP A 26 15.49 14.55 -12.81
C TRP A 26 14.35 14.20 -13.80
N GLY A 27 14.51 14.57 -15.07
CA GLY A 27 13.50 14.38 -16.11
C GLY A 27 12.27 15.28 -15.88
N LEU A 28 12.47 16.46 -15.33
CA LEU A 28 11.44 17.46 -15.07
C LEU A 28 11.64 18.67 -15.98
N ARG A 29 10.56 19.22 -16.48
CA ARG A 29 10.54 20.51 -17.19
C ARG A 29 10.22 21.62 -16.19
N ALA A 30 11.14 22.57 -16.03
CA ALA A 30 10.91 23.70 -15.13
C ALA A 30 9.94 24.72 -15.77
N VAL A 31 9.01 25.21 -14.95
CA VAL A 31 8.08 26.29 -15.27
C VAL A 31 8.23 27.35 -14.19
N ARG A 32 8.61 28.57 -14.59
CA ARG A 32 8.78 29.66 -13.63
C ARG A 32 7.44 30.31 -13.32
N ASN A 33 7.08 30.38 -12.05
CA ASN A 33 6.03 31.28 -11.59
C ASN A 33 6.61 32.70 -11.52
N PRO A 34 6.07 33.67 -12.28
CA PRO A 34 6.57 35.05 -12.27
C PRO A 34 6.19 35.83 -11.01
N ARG A 35 5.19 35.34 -10.24
CA ARG A 35 4.66 35.98 -9.02
C ARG A 35 4.47 34.98 -7.90
N PRO A 36 5.57 34.38 -7.37
CA PRO A 36 5.47 33.39 -6.32
C PRO A 36 4.93 33.95 -4.99
N GLU A 37 5.01 35.26 -4.80
CA GLU A 37 4.43 35.99 -3.68
C GLU A 37 2.88 35.95 -3.64
N ASP A 38 2.23 35.68 -4.76
CA ASP A 38 0.77 35.51 -4.83
C ASP A 38 0.30 34.15 -4.24
N GLY A 39 1.23 33.37 -3.68
CA GLY A 39 0.96 32.13 -2.96
C GLY A 39 0.91 30.88 -3.86
N MET A 40 0.62 29.73 -3.24
CA MET A 40 0.69 28.41 -3.89
C MET A 40 -0.23 28.32 -5.12
N PHE A 41 -1.43 28.92 -5.08
CA PHE A 41 -2.38 28.82 -6.19
C PHE A 41 -1.83 29.46 -7.47
N SER A 42 -1.07 30.55 -7.37
CA SER A 42 -0.41 31.16 -8.54
C SER A 42 0.59 30.20 -9.20
N SER A 43 1.29 29.40 -8.41
CA SER A 43 2.19 28.36 -8.92
C SER A 43 1.41 27.24 -9.61
N ILE A 44 0.29 26.82 -9.04
CA ILE A 44 -0.60 25.82 -9.67
C ILE A 44 -1.08 26.35 -11.03
N CYS A 45 -1.54 27.59 -11.09
CA CYS A 45 -1.98 28.21 -12.35
C CYS A 45 -0.87 28.25 -13.42
N ALA A 46 0.36 28.64 -13.04
CA ALA A 46 1.50 28.64 -13.95
C ALA A 46 1.80 27.24 -14.50
N GLY A 47 1.77 26.22 -13.64
CA GLY A 47 1.95 24.83 -14.03
C GLY A 47 0.86 24.34 -14.96
N LEU A 48 -0.40 24.61 -14.65
CA LEU A 48 -1.56 24.19 -15.45
C LEU A 48 -1.58 24.87 -16.84
N GLN A 49 -1.17 26.13 -16.93
CA GLN A 49 -1.00 26.83 -18.23
C GLN A 49 0.03 26.11 -19.11
N ALA A 50 1.21 25.80 -18.54
CA ALA A 50 2.24 25.06 -19.27
C ALA A 50 1.78 23.66 -19.71
N VAL A 51 1.00 22.96 -18.88
CA VAL A 51 0.40 21.66 -19.23
C VAL A 51 -0.56 21.81 -20.41
N LEU A 52 -1.44 22.81 -20.42
CA LEU A 52 -2.36 23.05 -21.54
C LEU A 52 -1.64 23.41 -22.84
N GLU A 53 -0.60 24.22 -22.77
CA GLU A 53 0.23 24.57 -23.94
C GLU A 53 0.89 23.31 -24.52
N GLN A 54 1.45 22.47 -23.65
CA GLN A 54 2.11 21.24 -24.08
C GLN A 54 1.09 20.25 -24.66
N ALA A 55 -0.06 20.07 -24.00
CA ALA A 55 -1.12 19.17 -24.47
C ALA A 55 -1.60 19.57 -25.88
N ARG A 56 -1.77 20.88 -26.15
CA ARG A 56 -2.10 21.39 -27.49
C ARG A 56 -0.99 21.11 -28.49
N ALA A 57 0.27 21.29 -28.09
CA ALA A 57 1.41 21.01 -28.96
C ALA A 57 1.51 19.53 -29.31
N ASP A 58 1.15 18.64 -28.37
CA ASP A 58 1.15 17.19 -28.53
C ASP A 58 -0.14 16.66 -29.20
N GLY A 59 -1.10 17.53 -29.52
CA GLY A 59 -2.38 17.15 -30.14
C GLY A 59 -3.30 16.34 -29.22
N VAL A 60 -3.18 16.52 -27.91
CA VAL A 60 -4.03 15.84 -26.90
C VAL A 60 -5.35 16.61 -26.77
N GLU A 61 -6.45 15.93 -27.05
CA GLU A 61 -7.78 16.50 -26.85
C GLU A 61 -8.10 16.64 -25.34
N PRO A 62 -8.80 17.73 -24.92
CA PRO A 62 -9.08 18.01 -23.51
C PRO A 62 -9.83 16.88 -22.80
N GLU A 63 -10.65 16.12 -23.50
CA GLU A 63 -11.41 14.99 -22.97
C GLU A 63 -10.58 13.72 -22.78
N GLN A 64 -9.40 13.64 -23.39
CA GLN A 64 -8.55 12.46 -23.40
C GLN A 64 -7.35 12.57 -22.43
N GLY A 65 -7.10 13.75 -21.91
CA GLY A 65 -5.96 14.02 -21.06
C GLY A 65 -6.32 14.42 -19.65
N GLY A 66 -5.32 14.28 -18.76
CA GLY A 66 -5.44 14.73 -17.38
C GLY A 66 -4.08 15.07 -16.78
N VAL A 67 -4.09 15.79 -15.68
CA VAL A 67 -2.89 16.22 -14.97
C VAL A 67 -3.00 15.91 -13.49
N PHE A 68 -1.91 15.43 -12.89
CA PHE A 68 -1.77 15.36 -11.45
C PHE A 68 -1.15 16.64 -10.92
N VAL A 69 -1.82 17.27 -9.96
CA VAL A 69 -1.29 18.39 -9.18
C VAL A 69 -0.80 17.84 -7.85
N HIS A 70 0.51 17.95 -7.59
CA HIS A 70 1.13 17.36 -6.42
C HIS A 70 2.14 18.33 -5.79
N PRO A 71 1.97 18.71 -4.51
CA PRO A 71 2.97 19.50 -3.78
C PRO A 71 4.28 18.72 -3.62
N VAL A 72 5.40 19.43 -3.69
CA VAL A 72 6.73 18.82 -3.59
C VAL A 72 7.08 18.37 -2.17
N ASP A 73 6.46 18.99 -1.19
CA ASP A 73 6.60 18.72 0.25
C ASP A 73 5.81 17.47 0.73
N VAL A 74 5.07 16.80 -0.14
CA VAL A 74 4.39 15.51 0.12
C VAL A 74 5.09 14.36 -0.66
N PRO A 75 6.34 13.99 -0.33
CA PRO A 75 7.17 13.17 -1.21
C PRO A 75 6.85 11.67 -1.18
N LEU A 76 6.15 11.19 -0.15
CA LEU A 76 5.95 9.75 0.11
C LEU A 76 4.63 9.17 -0.40
N THR A 77 3.87 9.91 -1.22
CA THR A 77 2.68 9.38 -1.87
C THR A 77 3.02 8.12 -2.69
N ARG A 78 2.25 7.05 -2.49
CA ARG A 78 2.50 5.75 -3.12
C ARG A 78 1.92 5.66 -4.53
N ARG A 79 2.50 4.75 -5.31
CA ARG A 79 2.00 4.42 -6.65
C ARG A 79 0.53 3.96 -6.65
N LEU A 80 0.10 3.24 -5.61
CA LEU A 80 -1.28 2.76 -5.48
C LEU A 80 -2.30 3.91 -5.52
N THR A 81 -1.98 5.08 -4.94
CA THR A 81 -2.82 6.28 -4.97
C THR A 81 -3.03 6.78 -6.38
N LEU A 82 -1.96 6.91 -7.17
CA LEU A 82 -2.03 7.35 -8.56
C LEU A 82 -2.86 6.38 -9.41
N LEU A 83 -2.66 5.08 -9.23
CA LEU A 83 -3.43 4.05 -9.93
C LEU A 83 -4.91 4.07 -9.57
N ALA A 84 -5.24 4.33 -8.31
CA ALA A 84 -6.63 4.47 -7.87
C ALA A 84 -7.32 5.68 -8.52
N LEU A 85 -6.62 6.82 -8.58
CA LEU A 85 -7.12 8.03 -9.24
C LEU A 85 -7.33 7.81 -10.74
N LEU A 86 -6.35 7.22 -11.45
CA LEU A 86 -6.47 6.95 -12.89
C LEU A 86 -7.66 6.03 -13.21
N ARG A 87 -7.81 4.92 -12.48
CA ARG A 87 -8.95 4.01 -12.66
C ARG A 87 -10.30 4.70 -12.40
N THR A 88 -10.33 5.57 -11.40
CA THR A 88 -11.55 6.32 -11.11
C THR A 88 -11.81 7.35 -12.21
N ALA A 89 -10.77 7.98 -12.78
CA ALA A 89 -10.90 8.91 -13.91
C ALA A 89 -11.52 8.24 -15.13
N ASP A 90 -11.11 7.00 -15.44
CA ASP A 90 -11.70 6.21 -16.52
C ASP A 90 -13.20 5.91 -16.28
N ALA A 91 -13.60 5.71 -15.02
CA ALA A 91 -14.97 5.39 -14.64
C ALA A 91 -15.89 6.62 -14.55
N VAL A 92 -15.34 7.80 -14.26
CA VAL A 92 -16.11 9.06 -14.10
C VAL A 92 -15.41 10.19 -14.84
N PRO A 93 -15.42 10.19 -16.18
CA PRO A 93 -14.77 11.21 -16.99
C PRO A 93 -15.31 12.61 -16.67
N GLY A 94 -14.49 13.64 -16.88
CA GLY A 94 -14.87 15.03 -16.65
C GLY A 94 -15.01 15.44 -15.18
N THR A 95 -14.55 14.60 -14.23
CA THR A 95 -14.62 14.86 -12.79
C THR A 95 -13.20 14.99 -12.21
N ALA A 96 -12.94 16.07 -11.48
CA ALA A 96 -11.72 16.20 -10.68
C ALA A 96 -11.72 15.16 -9.55
N LEU A 97 -10.55 14.55 -9.28
CA LEU A 97 -10.45 13.51 -8.28
C LEU A 97 -9.39 13.88 -7.24
N GLN A 98 -9.78 13.84 -5.97
CA GLN A 98 -8.87 14.07 -4.85
C GLN A 98 -8.68 12.79 -4.06
N ALA A 99 -7.43 12.37 -3.86
CA ALA A 99 -7.14 11.23 -2.99
C ALA A 99 -7.59 11.53 -1.55
N ALA A 100 -8.14 10.54 -0.85
CA ALA A 100 -8.54 10.66 0.55
C ALA A 100 -8.15 9.39 1.34
N PHE A 101 -7.56 9.57 2.51
CA PHE A 101 -7.30 8.48 3.45
C PHE A 101 -8.17 8.63 4.69
N CYS A 102 -8.98 7.63 5.00
CA CYS A 102 -9.93 7.67 6.12
C CYS A 102 -10.85 8.90 6.15
N GLY A 103 -11.18 9.46 4.97
CA GLY A 103 -12.02 10.64 4.82
C GLY A 103 -11.26 11.98 4.82
N GLU A 104 -9.97 11.97 5.13
CA GLU A 104 -9.12 13.17 5.05
C GLU A 104 -8.58 13.34 3.63
N PRO A 105 -8.91 14.47 2.96
CA PRO A 105 -8.43 14.73 1.61
C PRO A 105 -6.94 15.10 1.61
N GLY A 106 -6.21 14.60 0.62
CA GLY A 106 -4.78 14.84 0.46
C GLY A 106 -4.38 15.00 -1.00
N HIS A 107 -3.14 14.63 -1.29
CA HIS A 107 -2.52 14.78 -2.60
C HIS A 107 -2.07 13.43 -3.19
N PRO A 108 -1.98 13.34 -4.53
CA PRO A 108 -2.27 14.35 -5.54
C PRO A 108 -3.76 14.57 -5.80
N VAL A 109 -4.05 15.67 -6.51
CA VAL A 109 -5.33 15.89 -7.17
C VAL A 109 -5.15 15.54 -8.65
N TYR A 110 -6.07 14.76 -9.21
CA TYR A 110 -6.18 14.54 -10.66
C TYR A 110 -7.20 15.49 -11.24
N LEU A 111 -6.82 16.23 -12.29
CA LEU A 111 -7.67 17.15 -13.03
C LEU A 111 -7.77 16.69 -14.49
N PRO A 112 -8.94 16.35 -15.02
CA PRO A 112 -9.15 16.28 -16.46
C PRO A 112 -8.75 17.60 -17.13
N LEU A 113 -8.10 17.56 -18.29
CA LEU A 113 -7.67 18.79 -18.99
C LEU A 113 -8.87 19.69 -19.34
N SER A 114 -10.06 19.13 -19.57
CA SER A 114 -11.29 19.86 -19.83
C SER A 114 -11.72 20.78 -18.68
N LEU A 115 -11.35 20.48 -17.44
CA LEU A 115 -11.64 21.31 -16.25
C LEU A 115 -10.58 22.37 -15.98
N VAL A 116 -9.39 22.28 -16.56
CA VAL A 116 -8.29 23.22 -16.30
C VAL A 116 -8.66 24.67 -16.58
N PRO A 117 -9.37 25.02 -17.69
CA PRO A 117 -9.80 26.41 -17.91
C PRO A 117 -10.66 26.97 -16.78
N ALA A 118 -11.54 26.18 -16.18
CA ALA A 118 -12.38 26.63 -15.07
C ALA A 118 -11.54 26.86 -13.79
N ILE A 119 -10.54 25.99 -13.52
CA ILE A 119 -9.60 26.19 -12.42
C ILE A 119 -8.78 27.48 -12.61
N LEU A 120 -8.30 27.74 -13.83
CA LEU A 120 -7.52 28.96 -14.15
C LEU A 120 -8.36 30.25 -14.07
N ALA A 121 -9.69 30.19 -14.28
CA ALA A 121 -10.60 31.32 -14.17
C ALA A 121 -11.01 31.63 -12.71
N HIS A 122 -10.66 30.77 -11.74
CA HIS A 122 -11.01 30.97 -10.33
C HIS A 122 -10.22 32.13 -9.71
N ASP A 123 -10.83 32.87 -8.80
CA ASP A 123 -10.27 34.08 -8.19
C ASP A 123 -9.14 33.81 -7.16
N GLY A 124 -8.82 32.54 -6.91
CA GLY A 124 -7.76 32.11 -5.99
C GLY A 124 -8.18 32.05 -4.52
N ARG A 125 -9.42 32.42 -4.17
CA ARG A 125 -9.88 32.29 -2.77
C ARG A 125 -9.85 30.84 -2.34
N GLU A 126 -9.31 30.57 -1.15
CA GLU A 126 -9.06 29.22 -0.61
C GLU A 126 -8.15 28.34 -1.52
N GLY A 127 -7.42 28.93 -2.45
CA GLY A 127 -6.47 28.25 -3.32
C GLY A 127 -7.10 27.16 -4.19
N LEU A 128 -6.41 26.04 -4.34
CA LEU A 128 -6.91 24.90 -5.12
C LEU A 128 -8.19 24.30 -4.53
N ARG A 129 -8.35 24.31 -3.22
CA ARG A 129 -9.57 23.83 -2.56
C ARG A 129 -10.80 24.61 -2.99
N GLY A 130 -10.71 25.95 -3.02
CA GLY A 130 -11.80 26.81 -3.51
C GLY A 130 -12.11 26.57 -4.98
N ALA A 131 -11.08 26.44 -5.82
CA ALA A 131 -11.25 26.16 -7.23
C ALA A 131 -11.90 24.78 -7.47
N LEU A 132 -11.55 23.75 -6.72
CA LEU A 132 -12.17 22.42 -6.79
C LEU A 132 -13.65 22.44 -6.38
N ALA A 133 -14.03 23.31 -5.44
CA ALA A 133 -15.43 23.44 -5.04
C ALA A 133 -16.34 24.02 -6.16
N SER A 134 -15.75 24.65 -7.18
CA SER A 134 -16.48 25.24 -8.32
C SER A 134 -16.65 24.29 -9.50
N VAL A 135 -16.09 23.09 -9.47
CA VAL A 135 -16.13 22.09 -10.53
C VAL A 135 -16.60 20.72 -10.01
N PRO A 136 -17.08 19.81 -10.88
CA PRO A 136 -17.33 18.45 -10.47
C PRO A 136 -16.08 17.84 -9.83
N CYS A 137 -16.14 17.51 -8.54
CA CYS A 137 -15.04 16.97 -7.77
C CYS A 137 -15.49 15.79 -6.89
N ARG A 138 -14.69 14.73 -6.83
CA ARG A 138 -14.96 13.54 -6.02
C ARG A 138 -13.73 13.12 -5.24
N GLN A 139 -13.92 12.77 -3.97
CA GLN A 139 -12.88 12.10 -3.17
C GLN A 139 -12.79 10.62 -3.54
N VAL A 140 -11.56 10.13 -3.66
CA VAL A 140 -11.23 8.73 -3.95
C VAL A 140 -10.51 8.15 -2.75
N PRO A 141 -11.14 7.23 -2.01
CA PRO A 141 -10.49 6.57 -0.90
C PRO A 141 -9.28 5.75 -1.37
N VAL A 142 -8.14 5.93 -0.73
CA VAL A 142 -6.88 5.24 -1.04
C VAL A 142 -6.22 4.70 0.23
N ALA A 143 -5.55 3.57 0.13
CA ALA A 143 -4.84 2.93 1.23
C ALA A 143 -3.42 3.52 1.41
N ASP A 144 -3.32 4.83 1.55
CA ASP A 144 -2.05 5.57 1.56
C ASP A 144 -2.13 6.76 2.52
N ALA A 145 -1.72 6.57 3.76
CA ALA A 145 -1.63 7.65 4.75
C ALA A 145 -0.49 8.63 4.45
N ALA A 146 0.53 8.19 3.70
CA ALA A 146 1.71 8.99 3.42
C ALA A 146 1.41 10.20 2.51
N MET A 147 0.28 10.19 1.80
CA MET A 147 -0.18 11.33 1.01
C MET A 147 -0.65 12.55 1.84
N LEU A 148 -0.75 12.38 3.16
CA LEU A 148 -1.11 13.44 4.12
C LEU A 148 0.12 14.02 4.85
N LEU A 149 1.32 13.49 4.58
CA LEU A 149 2.54 13.85 5.29
C LEU A 149 3.33 14.87 4.46
N ASP A 150 3.45 16.05 5.00
CA ASP A 150 4.29 17.13 4.48
C ASP A 150 5.64 17.23 5.23
N MET A 151 6.56 18.03 4.70
CA MET A 151 7.89 18.27 5.27
C MET A 151 8.20 19.77 5.39
N ASP A 152 7.42 20.46 6.21
CA ASP A 152 7.56 21.90 6.45
C ASP A 152 8.68 22.25 7.43
N THR A 153 9.10 21.29 8.28
CA THR A 153 10.14 21.49 9.28
C THR A 153 11.28 20.45 9.18
N PRO A 154 12.49 20.74 9.70
CA PRO A 154 13.57 19.77 9.77
C PRO A 154 13.20 18.48 10.51
N GLU A 155 12.37 18.57 11.54
CA GLU A 155 11.89 17.41 12.32
C GLU A 155 10.98 16.53 11.46
N GLN A 156 10.01 17.12 10.73
CA GLN A 156 9.15 16.39 9.79
C GLN A 156 10.00 15.75 8.68
N TYR A 157 11.03 16.42 8.17
CA TYR A 157 11.95 15.83 7.19
C TYR A 157 12.67 14.60 7.74
N ALA A 158 13.16 14.64 8.99
CA ALA A 158 13.79 13.48 9.63
C ALA A 158 12.80 12.32 9.79
N ASP A 159 11.57 12.59 10.25
CA ASP A 159 10.50 11.59 10.34
C ASP A 159 10.17 10.95 8.98
N LEU A 160 10.12 11.76 7.92
CA LEU A 160 9.87 11.26 6.56
C LEU A 160 11.04 10.42 6.03
N GLN A 161 12.29 10.70 6.40
CA GLN A 161 13.42 9.84 6.05
C GLN A 161 13.28 8.44 6.67
N ASP A 162 12.89 8.35 7.94
CA ASP A 162 12.63 7.07 8.62
C ASP A 162 11.46 6.31 7.97
N ARG A 163 10.39 7.02 7.62
CA ARG A 163 9.24 6.45 6.90
C ARG A 163 9.60 6.00 5.48
N ALA A 164 10.50 6.69 4.80
CA ALA A 164 10.97 6.31 3.47
C ALA A 164 11.66 4.92 3.48
N ALA A 165 12.36 4.56 4.56
CA ALA A 165 12.96 3.25 4.73
C ALA A 165 11.92 2.10 4.79
N CYS A 166 10.68 2.41 5.19
CA CYS A 166 9.55 1.47 5.27
C CYS A 166 8.51 1.70 4.16
N HIS A 167 8.80 2.53 3.16
CA HIS A 167 7.81 3.02 2.20
C HIS A 167 7.14 1.91 1.36
N ASP A 168 7.77 0.77 1.18
CA ASP A 168 7.23 -0.41 0.49
C ASP A 168 6.55 -1.42 1.45
N ALA A 169 6.40 -1.07 2.74
CA ALA A 169 5.54 -1.74 3.68
C ALA A 169 4.38 -0.81 4.06
N LEU A 170 3.16 -1.34 4.02
CA LEU A 170 1.99 -0.59 4.47
C LEU A 170 1.96 -0.51 5.99
N THR A 171 1.42 0.58 6.52
CA THR A 171 0.99 0.60 7.93
C THR A 171 -0.20 -0.35 8.13
N ARG A 172 -0.56 -0.60 9.39
CA ARG A 172 -1.75 -1.42 9.70
C ARG A 172 -3.01 -0.86 9.04
N ASP A 173 -3.29 0.42 9.23
CA ASP A 173 -4.53 1.04 8.73
C ASP A 173 -4.56 1.08 7.19
N GLU A 174 -3.41 1.27 6.54
CA GLU A 174 -3.28 1.17 5.09
C GLU A 174 -3.54 -0.26 4.59
N ALA A 175 -2.95 -1.27 5.24
CA ALA A 175 -3.16 -2.67 4.85
C ALA A 175 -4.62 -3.10 5.05
N GLU A 176 -5.25 -2.70 6.16
CA GLU A 176 -6.67 -2.91 6.43
C GLU A 176 -7.55 -2.23 5.37
N GLY A 177 -7.24 -0.98 5.01
CA GLY A 177 -7.92 -0.26 3.92
C GLY A 177 -7.78 -0.98 2.58
N LEU A 178 -6.59 -1.49 2.26
CA LEU A 178 -6.35 -2.25 1.04
C LEU A 178 -7.17 -3.56 1.00
N LEU A 179 -7.32 -4.25 2.14
CA LEU A 179 -8.18 -5.44 2.23
C LEU A 179 -9.66 -5.10 1.95
N LEU A 180 -10.15 -3.95 2.46
CA LEU A 180 -11.51 -3.49 2.20
C LEU A 180 -11.70 -3.16 0.71
N GLN A 181 -10.74 -2.47 0.09
CA GLN A 181 -10.75 -2.16 -1.34
C GLN A 181 -10.69 -3.43 -2.22
N ALA A 182 -9.97 -4.47 -1.77
CA ALA A 182 -9.89 -5.76 -2.44
C ALA A 182 -11.17 -6.61 -2.23
N GLY A 183 -12.15 -6.13 -1.47
CA GLY A 183 -13.40 -6.86 -1.24
C GLY A 183 -13.26 -8.08 -0.34
N VAL A 184 -12.18 -8.19 0.45
CA VAL A 184 -11.96 -9.33 1.35
C VAL A 184 -13.13 -9.46 2.34
N PRO A 185 -13.86 -10.60 2.38
CA PRO A 185 -15.02 -10.76 3.24
C PRO A 185 -14.63 -10.80 4.72
N GLU A 186 -15.58 -10.56 5.64
CA GLU A 186 -15.35 -10.48 7.09
C GLU A 186 -14.55 -11.68 7.63
N ARG A 187 -14.89 -12.91 7.19
CA ARG A 187 -14.12 -14.10 7.56
C ARG A 187 -12.65 -14.02 7.15
N GLY A 188 -12.39 -13.45 5.97
CA GLY A 188 -11.02 -13.19 5.46
C GLY A 188 -10.32 -12.12 6.29
N LEU A 189 -11.02 -11.05 6.66
CA LEU A 189 -10.49 -9.99 7.53
C LEU A 189 -10.06 -10.54 8.88
N ARG A 190 -10.87 -11.40 9.53
CA ARG A 190 -10.48 -12.06 10.79
C ARG A 190 -9.18 -12.84 10.66
N HIS A 191 -9.05 -13.64 9.60
CA HIS A 191 -7.84 -14.41 9.34
C HIS A 191 -6.63 -13.50 9.08
N ALA A 192 -6.79 -12.51 8.24
CA ALA A 192 -5.75 -11.52 7.92
C ALA A 192 -5.24 -10.79 9.18
N LEU A 193 -6.15 -10.30 10.02
CA LEU A 193 -5.83 -9.63 11.28
C LEU A 193 -5.03 -10.55 12.23
N ALA A 194 -5.45 -11.81 12.37
CA ALA A 194 -4.76 -12.78 13.19
C ALA A 194 -3.34 -13.05 12.69
N VAL A 195 -3.19 -13.33 11.39
CA VAL A 195 -1.88 -13.60 10.78
C VAL A 195 -0.96 -12.39 10.87
N GLY A 196 -1.46 -11.19 10.59
CA GLY A 196 -0.68 -9.95 10.71
C GLY A 196 -0.15 -9.73 12.13
N ARG A 197 -1.00 -9.89 13.15
CA ARG A 197 -0.62 -9.72 14.57
C ARG A 197 0.40 -10.75 15.02
N VAL A 198 0.23 -12.02 14.65
CA VAL A 198 1.19 -13.07 14.99
C VAL A 198 2.52 -12.84 14.28
N ALA A 199 2.52 -12.51 12.99
CA ALA A 199 3.74 -12.24 12.23
C ALA A 199 4.52 -11.05 12.81
N GLU A 200 3.83 -9.97 13.18
CA GLU A 200 4.40 -8.80 13.86
C GLU A 200 5.09 -9.20 15.16
N ALA A 201 4.40 -9.96 16.02
CA ALA A 201 4.91 -10.36 17.33
C ALA A 201 6.11 -11.32 17.23
N LEU A 202 6.05 -12.29 16.31
CA LEU A 202 7.18 -13.20 16.07
C LEU A 202 8.40 -12.43 15.56
N CYS A 203 8.20 -11.44 14.67
CA CYS A 203 9.30 -10.64 14.14
C CYS A 203 9.91 -9.74 15.22
N ALA A 204 9.10 -9.09 16.03
CA ALA A 204 9.57 -8.27 17.14
C ALA A 204 10.35 -9.10 18.17
N ALA A 205 9.82 -10.26 18.56
CA ALA A 205 10.49 -11.16 19.50
C ALA A 205 11.84 -11.69 18.96
N LEU A 206 11.89 -11.97 17.64
CA LEU A 206 13.12 -12.43 17.00
C LEU A 206 14.18 -11.32 16.95
N ALA A 207 13.80 -10.08 16.69
CA ALA A 207 14.67 -8.92 16.73
C ALA A 207 15.21 -8.69 18.15
N GLU A 208 14.35 -8.76 19.16
CA GLU A 208 14.72 -8.67 20.57
C GLU A 208 15.72 -9.75 20.97
N ALA A 209 15.46 -11.03 20.64
CA ALA A 209 16.35 -12.15 20.94
C ALA A 209 17.74 -11.99 20.29
N ARG A 210 17.83 -11.30 19.16
CA ARG A 210 19.10 -10.99 18.47
C ARG A 210 19.76 -9.69 18.96
N GLY A 211 19.12 -8.94 19.86
CA GLY A 211 19.59 -7.60 20.26
C GLY A 211 19.54 -6.56 19.15
N GLU A 212 18.67 -6.76 18.15
CA GLU A 212 18.52 -5.92 16.97
C GLU A 212 17.30 -4.99 17.11
N LYS A 213 17.41 -3.77 16.52
CA LYS A 213 16.25 -2.95 16.25
C LYS A 213 15.82 -3.20 14.81
N ALA A 214 14.66 -3.83 14.60
CA ALA A 214 14.18 -4.19 13.27
C ALA A 214 12.76 -3.64 12.98
N PRO A 215 12.48 -2.32 13.13
CA PRO A 215 11.14 -1.77 12.92
C PRO A 215 10.66 -1.98 11.48
N VAL A 216 11.55 -1.89 10.50
CA VAL A 216 11.24 -2.10 9.07
C VAL A 216 10.77 -3.53 8.80
N GLU A 217 11.48 -4.53 9.32
CA GLU A 217 11.10 -5.94 9.16
C GLU A 217 9.81 -6.27 9.90
N THR A 218 9.59 -5.69 11.09
CA THR A 218 8.37 -5.88 11.87
C THR A 218 7.15 -5.28 11.15
N ALA A 219 7.27 -4.06 10.60
CA ALA A 219 6.23 -3.44 9.79
C ALA A 219 5.93 -4.27 8.53
N LEU A 220 6.96 -4.77 7.87
CA LEU A 220 6.84 -5.63 6.69
C LEU A 220 6.14 -6.96 7.02
N ALA A 221 6.47 -7.57 8.16
CA ALA A 221 5.82 -8.79 8.63
C ALA A 221 4.33 -8.58 8.91
N LEU A 222 3.98 -7.49 9.61
CA LEU A 222 2.60 -7.11 9.86
C LEU A 222 1.81 -6.92 8.56
N ALA A 223 2.29 -6.04 7.68
CA ALA A 223 1.60 -5.68 6.45
C ALA A 223 1.44 -6.88 5.49
N SER A 224 2.51 -7.69 5.36
CA SER A 224 2.46 -8.89 4.53
C SER A 224 1.56 -9.97 5.13
N GLY A 225 1.55 -10.12 6.45
CA GLY A 225 0.64 -11.02 7.16
C GLY A 225 -0.82 -10.61 7.00
N LEU A 226 -1.13 -9.31 7.07
CA LEU A 226 -2.47 -8.80 6.78
C LEU A 226 -2.89 -9.11 5.33
N THR A 227 -2.01 -8.95 4.36
CA THR A 227 -2.36 -9.03 2.94
C THR A 227 -2.06 -10.38 2.28
N HIS A 228 -1.55 -11.39 3.02
CA HIS A 228 -1.08 -12.66 2.44
C HIS A 228 -2.14 -13.38 1.60
N ASP A 229 -3.40 -13.32 1.99
CA ASP A 229 -4.56 -13.93 1.33
C ASP A 229 -5.45 -12.91 0.59
N ILE A 230 -4.91 -11.74 0.19
CA ILE A 230 -5.69 -10.64 -0.42
C ILE A 230 -6.45 -11.07 -1.69
N CYS A 231 -5.94 -12.03 -2.45
CA CYS A 231 -6.58 -12.60 -3.64
C CYS A 231 -7.23 -13.96 -3.37
N LYS A 232 -7.60 -14.27 -2.11
CA LYS A 232 -8.24 -15.54 -1.74
C LYS A 232 -9.50 -15.80 -2.56
N GLY A 233 -9.61 -17.02 -3.13
CA GLY A 233 -10.71 -17.42 -4.03
C GLY A 233 -10.32 -17.41 -5.50
N VAL A 234 -9.19 -16.80 -5.87
CA VAL A 234 -8.62 -16.89 -7.21
C VAL A 234 -7.68 -18.10 -7.28
N HIS A 235 -7.66 -18.81 -8.41
CA HIS A 235 -6.70 -19.91 -8.62
C HIS A 235 -5.26 -19.37 -8.56
N GLY A 236 -4.40 -20.00 -7.76
CA GLY A 236 -3.03 -19.49 -7.53
C GLY A 236 -3.02 -18.13 -6.83
N HIS A 237 -3.91 -17.95 -5.83
CA HIS A 237 -4.09 -16.68 -5.11
C HIS A 237 -2.80 -16.11 -4.53
N GLU A 238 -1.83 -16.94 -4.18
CA GLU A 238 -0.52 -16.53 -3.70
C GLU A 238 0.23 -15.70 -4.76
N ALA A 239 0.34 -16.26 -5.97
CA ALA A 239 0.97 -15.57 -7.09
C ALA A 239 0.14 -14.36 -7.56
N ALA A 240 -1.18 -14.46 -7.55
CA ALA A 240 -2.07 -13.34 -7.88
C ALA A 240 -1.93 -12.19 -6.88
N GLY A 241 -1.90 -12.47 -5.58
CA GLY A 241 -1.65 -11.48 -4.53
C GLY A 241 -0.29 -10.82 -4.68
N GLY A 242 0.76 -11.62 -4.96
CA GLY A 242 2.10 -11.09 -5.24
C GLY A 242 2.11 -10.14 -6.44
N ARG A 243 1.49 -10.51 -7.57
CA ARG A 243 1.38 -9.63 -8.75
C ARG A 243 0.61 -8.35 -8.45
N LEU A 244 -0.49 -8.45 -7.70
CA LEU A 244 -1.26 -7.28 -7.28
C LEU A 244 -0.37 -6.29 -6.51
N LEU A 245 0.28 -6.76 -5.44
CA LEU A 245 1.12 -5.91 -4.59
C LEU A 245 2.31 -5.32 -5.36
N ALA A 246 2.94 -6.09 -6.25
CA ALA A 246 4.02 -5.60 -7.11
C ALA A 246 3.54 -4.44 -8.02
N ARG A 247 2.37 -4.57 -8.63
CA ARG A 247 1.78 -3.48 -9.44
C ARG A 247 1.49 -2.23 -8.61
N LEU A 248 1.08 -2.41 -7.35
CA LEU A 248 0.85 -1.31 -6.42
C LEU A 248 2.14 -0.64 -5.92
N GLY A 249 3.32 -1.19 -6.28
CA GLY A 249 4.63 -0.66 -5.88
C GLY A 249 5.14 -1.22 -4.54
N LEU A 250 4.56 -2.32 -4.04
CA LEU A 250 4.87 -2.94 -2.75
C LEU A 250 5.73 -4.20 -2.95
N ALA A 251 6.94 -4.04 -3.51
CA ALA A 251 7.75 -5.15 -4.01
C ALA A 251 8.16 -6.18 -2.95
N ARG A 252 8.59 -5.73 -1.74
CA ARG A 252 8.95 -6.66 -0.65
C ARG A 252 7.75 -7.44 -0.14
N MET A 253 6.60 -6.78 0.05
CA MET A 253 5.35 -7.44 0.41
C MET A 253 4.93 -8.45 -0.65
N ALA A 254 5.04 -8.09 -1.94
CA ALA A 254 4.72 -8.95 -3.07
C ALA A 254 5.52 -10.27 -3.04
N ALA A 255 6.82 -10.21 -2.75
CA ALA A 255 7.67 -11.38 -2.65
C ALA A 255 7.24 -12.32 -1.50
N ILE A 256 6.90 -11.76 -0.34
CA ILE A 256 6.43 -12.52 0.82
C ILE A 256 5.08 -13.19 0.52
N VAL A 257 4.13 -12.42 -0.02
CA VAL A 257 2.79 -12.90 -0.32
C VAL A 257 2.80 -13.99 -1.40
N ALA A 258 3.62 -13.85 -2.44
CA ALA A 258 3.75 -14.87 -3.49
C ALA A 258 4.25 -16.23 -2.96
N ALA A 259 5.01 -16.25 -1.87
CA ALA A 259 5.67 -17.45 -1.34
C ALA A 259 5.04 -18.01 -0.04
N HIS A 260 3.95 -17.43 0.49
CA HIS A 260 3.42 -17.79 1.82
C HIS A 260 2.81 -19.20 1.91
N ARG A 261 2.58 -19.89 0.79
CA ARG A 261 1.98 -21.24 0.78
C ARG A 261 2.92 -22.32 1.27
N ASP A 262 4.17 -22.29 0.81
CA ASP A 262 5.17 -23.30 1.07
C ASP A 262 6.58 -22.70 1.01
N GLN A 263 7.41 -23.04 1.97
CA GLN A 263 8.77 -22.54 2.04
C GLN A 263 9.74 -23.66 2.43
N SER A 264 10.86 -23.75 1.70
CA SER A 264 12.04 -24.48 2.09
C SER A 264 13.09 -23.49 2.58
N VAL A 265 13.44 -23.54 3.84
CA VAL A 265 14.36 -22.57 4.46
C VAL A 265 15.71 -23.26 4.72
N PRO A 266 16.76 -22.94 3.94
CA PRO A 266 18.12 -23.43 4.21
C PRO A 266 18.56 -23.09 5.63
N ALA A 267 19.38 -23.96 6.24
CA ALA A 267 19.79 -23.81 7.63
C ALA A 267 20.59 -22.51 7.86
N GLU A 268 21.36 -22.09 6.86
CA GLU A 268 22.21 -20.90 6.88
C GLU A 268 21.47 -19.60 6.62
N LYS A 269 20.23 -19.65 6.10
CA LYS A 269 19.46 -18.46 5.82
C LYS A 269 18.97 -17.80 7.11
N LYS A 270 19.25 -16.51 7.31
CA LYS A 270 18.70 -15.72 8.43
C LYS A 270 17.16 -15.67 8.32
N LEU A 271 16.46 -15.99 9.41
CA LEU A 271 14.99 -15.85 9.46
C LEU A 271 14.60 -14.39 9.47
N GLY A 272 13.53 -14.05 8.73
CA GLY A 272 12.98 -12.72 8.62
C GLY A 272 11.47 -12.73 8.36
N ALA A 273 10.91 -11.60 7.95
CA ALA A 273 9.47 -11.43 7.72
C ALA A 273 8.87 -12.53 6.82
N HIS A 274 9.62 -12.99 5.84
CA HIS A 274 9.20 -14.00 4.88
C HIS A 274 8.81 -15.33 5.55
N GLU A 275 9.68 -15.85 6.38
CA GLU A 275 9.49 -17.12 7.11
C GLU A 275 8.46 -16.97 8.22
N LEU A 276 8.43 -15.80 8.86
CA LEU A 276 7.54 -15.54 9.99
C LEU A 276 6.08 -15.36 9.54
N VAL A 277 5.82 -14.72 8.39
CA VAL A 277 4.48 -14.66 7.80
C VAL A 277 3.98 -16.05 7.40
N TYR A 278 4.85 -16.87 6.80
CA TYR A 278 4.52 -18.26 6.48
C TYR A 278 4.11 -19.03 7.73
N LEU A 279 4.88 -18.96 8.81
CA LEU A 279 4.60 -19.68 10.05
C LEU A 279 3.36 -19.13 10.77
N ALA A 280 3.18 -17.81 10.79
CA ALA A 280 2.01 -17.14 11.35
C ALA A 280 0.70 -17.61 10.71
N ASP A 281 0.67 -17.77 9.38
CA ASP A 281 -0.50 -18.37 8.71
C ASP A 281 -0.79 -19.79 9.23
N LYS A 282 0.25 -20.58 9.54
CA LYS A 282 0.04 -21.96 10.03
C LYS A 282 -0.47 -22.01 11.47
N TYR A 283 -0.26 -20.96 12.26
CA TYR A 283 -0.84 -20.82 13.61
C TYR A 283 -2.29 -20.29 13.62
N CYS A 284 -2.79 -19.76 12.50
CA CYS A 284 -4.08 -19.08 12.45
C CYS A 284 -5.12 -19.83 11.62
N ARG A 285 -6.34 -19.99 12.13
CA ARG A 285 -7.51 -20.49 11.38
C ARG A 285 -8.71 -19.59 11.65
N GLY A 286 -9.03 -18.69 10.71
CA GLY A 286 -10.21 -17.82 10.82
C GLY A 286 -10.20 -16.89 12.04
N GLY A 287 -9.03 -16.52 12.56
CA GLY A 287 -8.88 -15.66 13.74
C GLY A 287 -8.62 -16.42 15.06
N ILE A 288 -8.53 -17.74 15.02
CA ILE A 288 -8.30 -18.60 16.19
C ILE A 288 -6.91 -19.25 16.08
N TRP A 289 -6.22 -19.38 17.17
CA TRP A 289 -4.96 -20.12 17.25
C TRP A 289 -5.17 -21.62 17.08
N VAL A 290 -4.30 -22.27 16.31
CA VAL A 290 -4.23 -23.73 16.15
C VAL A 290 -2.77 -24.19 16.11
N PRO A 291 -2.42 -25.35 16.72
CA PRO A 291 -1.09 -25.93 16.56
C PRO A 291 -0.82 -26.28 15.09
N VAL A 292 0.43 -26.08 14.63
CA VAL A 292 0.83 -26.44 13.24
C VAL A 292 0.49 -27.89 12.93
N ALA A 293 0.81 -28.84 13.81
CA ALA A 293 0.52 -30.25 13.62
C ALA A 293 -1.00 -30.52 13.42
N GLN A 294 -1.85 -29.90 14.22
CA GLN A 294 -3.30 -30.05 14.13
C GLN A 294 -3.87 -29.46 12.81
N ARG A 295 -3.34 -28.31 12.37
CA ARG A 295 -3.76 -27.71 11.09
C ARG A 295 -3.49 -28.65 9.91
N PHE A 296 -2.37 -29.34 9.89
CA PHE A 296 -2.05 -30.31 8.83
C PHE A 296 -2.77 -31.63 9.00
N ALA A 297 -3.03 -32.11 10.24
CA ALA A 297 -3.85 -33.30 10.48
C ALA A 297 -5.25 -33.16 9.86
N GLN A 298 -5.91 -32.02 10.06
CA GLN A 298 -7.22 -31.74 9.45
C GLN A 298 -7.18 -31.75 7.91
N LYS A 299 -6.09 -31.22 7.30
CA LYS A 299 -5.93 -31.29 5.83
C LYS A 299 -5.69 -32.73 5.34
N LEU A 300 -5.02 -33.55 6.12
CA LEU A 300 -4.83 -34.97 5.78
C LEU A 300 -6.13 -35.77 5.88
N GLU A 301 -7.02 -35.46 6.84
CA GLU A 301 -8.34 -36.04 6.92
C GLU A 301 -9.19 -35.68 5.68
N GLU A 302 -9.12 -34.41 5.23
CA GLU A 302 -9.94 -33.90 4.12
C GLU A 302 -9.42 -34.34 2.75
N PHE A 303 -8.10 -34.33 2.52
CA PHE A 303 -7.48 -34.51 1.20
C PHE A 303 -6.50 -35.69 1.14
N GLY A 304 -6.23 -36.37 2.21
CA GLY A 304 -5.18 -37.39 2.30
C GLY A 304 -5.55 -38.75 1.68
N ALA A 305 -6.76 -38.88 1.11
CA ALA A 305 -7.12 -40.08 0.34
C ALA A 305 -6.34 -40.22 -0.96
N ASP A 306 -5.95 -39.09 -1.57
CA ASP A 306 -5.06 -39.05 -2.72
C ASP A 306 -3.60 -39.15 -2.28
N PRO A 307 -2.79 -40.12 -2.76
CA PRO A 307 -1.39 -40.29 -2.33
C PRO A 307 -0.50 -39.10 -2.63
N GLY A 308 -0.72 -38.40 -3.76
CA GLY A 308 0.03 -37.23 -4.17
C GLY A 308 -0.28 -36.02 -3.26
N ALA A 309 -1.57 -35.79 -2.98
CA ALA A 309 -2.00 -34.76 -2.04
C ALA A 309 -1.46 -35.02 -0.64
N ARG A 310 -1.53 -36.29 -0.16
CA ARG A 310 -0.97 -36.73 1.13
C ARG A 310 0.50 -36.37 1.24
N ALA A 311 1.36 -36.85 0.32
CA ALA A 311 2.79 -36.59 0.32
C ALA A 311 3.09 -35.09 0.32
N GLY A 312 2.36 -34.31 -0.48
CA GLY A 312 2.49 -32.85 -0.52
C GLY A 312 2.12 -32.16 0.80
N ILE A 313 1.05 -32.64 1.50
CA ILE A 313 0.64 -32.09 2.80
C ILE A 313 1.66 -32.46 3.89
N GLU A 314 2.12 -33.71 3.93
CA GLU A 314 3.13 -34.17 4.88
C GLU A 314 4.45 -33.42 4.72
N GLY A 315 4.93 -33.24 3.47
CA GLY A 315 6.15 -32.46 3.22
C GLY A 315 6.04 -30.99 3.69
N ARG A 316 4.89 -30.33 3.47
CA ARG A 316 4.66 -28.97 3.99
C ARG A 316 4.59 -28.94 5.52
N ARG A 317 3.94 -29.92 6.14
CA ARG A 317 3.91 -30.06 7.61
C ARG A 317 5.33 -30.15 8.17
N ASP A 318 6.15 -31.02 7.61
CA ASP A 318 7.48 -31.29 8.11
C ASP A 318 8.41 -30.06 7.98
N ARG A 319 8.28 -29.30 6.87
CA ARG A 319 8.97 -28.02 6.71
C ARG A 319 8.48 -26.96 7.70
N ALA A 320 7.18 -26.85 7.94
CA ALA A 320 6.64 -25.90 8.92
C ALA A 320 7.12 -26.22 10.35
N LEU A 321 7.09 -27.50 10.76
CA LEU A 321 7.58 -27.94 12.07
C LEU A 321 9.11 -27.79 12.20
N ALA A 322 9.87 -27.95 11.11
CA ALA A 322 11.30 -27.69 11.13
C ALA A 322 11.59 -26.20 11.34
N LEU A 323 10.85 -25.33 10.68
CA LEU A 323 10.95 -23.87 10.86
C LEU A 323 10.55 -23.45 12.28
N GLU A 324 9.45 -24.02 12.82
CA GLU A 324 9.00 -23.78 14.19
C GLU A 324 10.09 -24.12 15.21
N ARG A 325 10.70 -25.31 15.11
CA ARG A 325 11.81 -25.73 15.98
C ARG A 325 13.01 -24.79 15.87
N ARG A 326 13.38 -24.39 14.65
CA ARG A 326 14.48 -23.47 14.44
C ARG A 326 14.20 -22.10 15.06
N LEU A 327 13.00 -21.57 14.87
CA LEU A 327 12.58 -20.30 15.47
C LEU A 327 12.57 -20.40 17.00
N ALA A 328 12.12 -21.52 17.58
CA ALA A 328 12.14 -21.73 19.04
C ALA A 328 13.57 -21.65 19.61
N VAL A 329 14.56 -22.20 18.91
CA VAL A 329 15.96 -22.10 19.30
C VAL A 329 16.45 -20.65 19.25
N GLU A 330 16.14 -19.92 18.19
CA GLU A 330 16.57 -18.52 18.04
C GLU A 330 15.86 -17.58 19.05
N LEU A 331 14.60 -17.84 19.38
CA LEU A 331 13.83 -17.05 20.35
C LEU A 331 14.18 -17.39 21.81
N GLY A 332 14.70 -18.57 22.09
CA GLY A 332 14.82 -19.09 23.44
C GLY A 332 13.47 -19.38 24.14
N ARG A 333 12.38 -19.42 23.37
CA ARG A 333 11.01 -19.70 23.84
C ARG A 333 10.16 -20.35 22.74
N ASP A 334 9.03 -20.95 23.14
CA ASP A 334 8.09 -21.57 22.20
C ASP A 334 7.35 -20.52 21.35
N PRO A 335 7.54 -20.49 20.00
CA PRO A 335 6.83 -19.57 19.13
C PRO A 335 5.32 -19.87 19.04
N ALA A 336 4.88 -21.12 19.24
CA ALA A 336 3.47 -21.47 19.24
C ALA A 336 2.75 -20.89 20.47
N GLN A 337 3.42 -20.90 21.62
CA GLN A 337 2.90 -20.26 22.83
C GLN A 337 2.82 -18.74 22.64
N LEU A 338 3.84 -18.09 22.06
CA LEU A 338 3.78 -16.65 21.75
C LEU A 338 2.62 -16.32 20.82
N ALA A 339 2.42 -17.08 19.75
CA ALA A 339 1.31 -16.89 18.82
C ALA A 339 -0.05 -17.02 19.52
N ARG A 340 -0.19 -17.98 20.43
CA ARG A 340 -1.40 -18.18 21.24
C ARG A 340 -1.65 -16.99 22.16
N GLU A 341 -0.68 -16.55 22.93
CA GLU A 341 -0.76 -15.40 23.84
C GLU A 341 -1.21 -14.12 23.11
N VAL A 342 -0.66 -13.90 21.90
CA VAL A 342 -1.03 -12.76 21.04
C VAL A 342 -2.49 -12.84 20.62
N LEU A 343 -2.99 -14.01 20.22
CA LEU A 343 -4.37 -14.16 19.76
C LEU A 343 -5.38 -14.18 20.91
N ASP A 344 -5.01 -14.70 22.08
CA ASP A 344 -5.86 -14.70 23.28
C ASP A 344 -6.08 -13.26 23.82
N THR A 345 -5.14 -12.35 23.57
CA THR A 345 -5.24 -10.93 23.99
C THR A 345 -5.77 -9.99 22.91
N ALA A 346 -5.74 -10.40 21.63
CA ALA A 346 -6.15 -9.58 20.52
C ALA A 346 -7.66 -9.62 20.29
N ASP A 347 -8.31 -8.47 20.27
CA ASP A 347 -9.73 -8.35 19.92
C ASP A 347 -9.92 -8.37 18.38
N ILE A 348 -9.60 -9.53 17.78
CA ILE A 348 -9.71 -9.77 16.33
C ILE A 348 -11.18 -9.68 15.87
N GLY A 349 -12.12 -10.16 16.71
CA GLY A 349 -13.54 -10.19 16.38
C GLY A 349 -14.12 -8.79 16.21
N THR A 350 -14.00 -7.96 17.23
CA THR A 350 -14.49 -6.57 17.19
C THR A 350 -13.80 -5.76 16.10
N ARG A 351 -12.47 -5.88 15.94
CA ARG A 351 -11.76 -5.15 14.88
C ARG A 351 -12.26 -5.54 13.49
N SER A 352 -12.49 -6.82 13.22
CA SER A 352 -12.99 -7.26 11.90
C SER A 352 -14.40 -6.73 11.61
N GLN A 353 -15.29 -6.70 12.61
CA GLN A 353 -16.63 -6.13 12.47
C GLN A 353 -16.58 -4.62 12.24
N MET A 354 -15.72 -3.89 12.96
CA MET A 354 -15.52 -2.46 12.74
C MET A 354 -15.02 -2.15 11.33
N LEU A 355 -14.09 -2.96 10.80
CA LEU A 355 -13.60 -2.82 9.44
C LEU A 355 -14.70 -3.10 8.43
N ASP A 356 -15.44 -4.18 8.61
CA ASP A 356 -16.52 -4.55 7.69
C ASP A 356 -17.62 -3.48 7.63
N ALA A 357 -17.97 -2.88 8.77
CA ALA A 357 -18.90 -1.75 8.84
C ALA A 357 -18.42 -0.51 8.07
N ARG A 358 -17.10 -0.34 7.91
CA ARG A 358 -16.49 0.78 7.16
C ARG A 358 -16.31 0.48 5.67
N ARG A 359 -16.67 -0.70 5.20
CA ARG A 359 -16.47 -1.14 3.80
C ARG A 359 -17.04 -0.18 2.78
N ALA A 360 -18.23 0.38 3.04
CA ALA A 360 -18.89 1.33 2.12
C ALA A 360 -18.11 2.63 1.90
N LEU A 361 -17.14 2.95 2.77
CA LEU A 361 -16.28 4.12 2.63
C LEU A 361 -15.13 3.90 1.64
N TRP A 362 -14.90 2.66 1.19
CA TRP A 362 -13.80 2.30 0.31
C TRP A 362 -14.30 1.98 -1.09
N THR A 363 -13.77 2.66 -2.08
CA THR A 363 -14.04 2.34 -3.48
C THR A 363 -13.37 1.00 -3.79
N PRO A 364 -14.12 0.00 -4.29
CA PRO A 364 -13.52 -1.26 -4.66
C PRO A 364 -12.37 -1.06 -5.65
N LEU A 365 -11.25 -1.74 -5.40
CA LEU A 365 -10.29 -2.00 -6.47
C LEU A 365 -11.09 -2.76 -7.52
N CYS A 366 -11.18 -2.20 -8.73
CA CYS A 366 -11.82 -2.88 -9.84
C CYS A 366 -11.31 -4.33 -9.88
N PRO A 367 -12.18 -5.34 -10.05
CA PRO A 367 -11.74 -6.71 -10.10
C PRO A 367 -10.56 -6.78 -11.06
N LEU A 368 -9.51 -7.43 -10.61
CA LEU A 368 -8.30 -7.66 -11.40
C LEU A 368 -8.78 -8.31 -12.69
N GLY A 369 -8.90 -7.52 -13.77
CA GLY A 369 -9.25 -8.05 -15.07
C GLY A 369 -8.30 -9.19 -15.41
N GLU A 370 -8.76 -10.15 -16.20
CA GLU A 370 -8.02 -11.34 -16.61
C GLU A 370 -6.69 -11.04 -17.33
N ASP A 371 -6.36 -9.77 -17.58
CA ASP A 371 -5.11 -9.25 -18.16
C ASP A 371 -4.07 -8.81 -17.10
N ALA A 372 -4.06 -9.44 -15.94
CA ALA A 372 -3.13 -9.18 -14.86
C ALA A 372 -2.00 -10.20 -14.79
#